data_e940c0f1320fc4200142863be310e7bd
#
_entry.id   e940c0f1320fc4200142863be310e7bd
#
_cell.length_a   1.000
_cell.length_b   1.000
_cell.length_c   1.000
_cell.angle_alpha   90.00
_cell.angle_beta   90.00
_cell.angle_gamma   90.00
#
_symmetry.space_group_name_H-M   'P 1'
#
loop_
_entity.id
_entity.type
_entity.pdbx_description
1 polymer ?
#
loop_
_entity_poly.entity_id
_entity_poly.type
_entity_poly.pdbx_seq_one_letter_code
_entity_poly.pdbx_strand_id
1 'polypeptide(L)'
;MNRLTKWSLTAALAGFLFGFDTVVISGADQKLQLLWNSTDIFHGSVVMAMALWGTVVGAIFGGIPTRKIGRKKTLLWIGIFYTLSAIGSAMANDPITFAIFRFIGGIGVGISGIAAPAYISEIAPAKSRGRLVGLYQFNLVVGILIAFLSNYLLSGLGAVSYTHLTLPTTPYV
;
A
#
# COMPACT_ATOMS: atom_id res chain seq x y z
N MET A 1 7.50 28.89 -3.58
CA MET A 1 7.86 27.56 -3.05
C MET A 1 9.19 27.14 -3.70
N ASN A 2 10.24 26.98 -2.89
CA ASN A 2 11.58 26.65 -3.39
C ASN A 2 11.60 25.28 -4.08
N ARG A 3 12.46 25.10 -5.10
CA ARG A 3 12.59 23.81 -5.81
C ARG A 3 12.77 22.63 -4.85
N LEU A 4 13.55 22.80 -3.79
CA LEU A 4 13.80 21.77 -2.76
C LEU A 4 12.52 21.34 -2.04
N THR A 5 11.66 22.29 -1.67
CA THR A 5 10.37 21.98 -1.01
C THR A 5 9.45 21.17 -1.94
N LYS A 6 9.43 21.47 -3.24
CA LYS A 6 8.67 20.68 -4.24
C LYS A 6 9.17 19.25 -4.30
N TRP A 7 10.48 19.04 -4.41
CA TRP A 7 11.07 17.70 -4.47
C TRP A 7 10.83 16.89 -3.18
N SER A 8 10.96 17.54 -2.01
CA SER A 8 10.66 16.88 -0.74
C SER A 8 9.18 16.49 -0.63
N LEU A 9 8.27 17.36 -1.08
CA LEU A 9 6.84 17.07 -1.08
C LEU A 9 6.49 15.92 -2.02
N THR A 10 7.07 15.91 -3.24
CA THR A 10 6.89 14.81 -4.19
C THR A 10 7.40 13.48 -3.63
N ALA A 11 8.57 13.49 -2.96
CA ALA A 11 9.10 12.29 -2.31
C ALA A 11 8.24 11.84 -1.11
N ALA A 12 7.64 12.79 -0.39
CA ALA A 12 6.74 12.48 0.73
C ALA A 12 5.42 11.85 0.29
N LEU A 13 5.00 11.99 -0.99
CA LEU A 13 3.85 11.27 -1.54
C LEU A 13 4.06 9.75 -1.57
N ALA A 14 5.30 9.27 -1.56
CA ALA A 14 5.57 7.85 -1.39
C ALA A 14 5.07 7.33 -0.02
N GLY A 15 5.10 8.17 1.03
CA GLY A 15 4.47 7.85 2.31
C GLY A 15 2.95 7.74 2.22
N PHE A 16 2.31 8.65 1.49
CA PHE A 16 0.86 8.58 1.23
C PHE A 16 0.47 7.27 0.55
N LEU A 17 1.17 6.89 -0.51
CA LEU A 17 0.92 5.63 -1.22
C LEU A 17 1.12 4.41 -0.32
N PHE A 18 2.16 4.44 0.53
CA PHE A 18 2.38 3.40 1.53
C PHE A 18 1.18 3.27 2.48
N GLY A 19 0.75 4.37 3.10
CA GLY A 19 -0.38 4.35 4.03
C GLY A 19 -1.68 3.93 3.37
N PHE A 20 -1.96 4.43 2.18
CA PHE A 20 -3.15 4.08 1.41
C PHE A 20 -3.19 2.60 1.04
N ASP A 21 -2.10 2.06 0.45
CA ASP A 21 -2.03 0.66 0.02
C ASP A 21 -2.17 -0.33 1.18
N THR A 22 -1.66 0.03 2.36
CA THR A 22 -1.74 -0.83 3.55
C THR A 22 -3.18 -1.07 4.00
N VAL A 23 -4.06 -0.08 3.85
CA VAL A 23 -5.41 -0.11 4.43
C VAL A 23 -6.50 -0.31 3.37
N VAL A 24 -6.31 0.13 2.13
CA VAL A 24 -7.36 0.09 1.10
C VAL A 24 -7.92 -1.31 0.90
N ILE A 25 -7.09 -2.35 1.02
CA ILE A 25 -7.51 -3.74 0.84
C ILE A 25 -8.51 -4.22 1.91
N SER A 26 -8.48 -3.64 3.11
CA SER A 26 -9.38 -4.05 4.19
C SER A 26 -10.86 -3.86 3.85
N GLY A 27 -11.17 -2.92 2.94
CA GLY A 27 -12.54 -2.71 2.44
C GLY A 27 -13.02 -3.80 1.47
N ALA A 28 -12.13 -4.58 0.88
CA ALA A 28 -12.45 -5.63 -0.07
C ALA A 28 -12.22 -7.06 0.49
N ASP A 29 -11.62 -7.18 1.67
CA ASP A 29 -11.16 -8.43 2.29
C ASP A 29 -12.24 -9.52 2.29
N GLN A 30 -13.35 -9.28 2.96
CA GLN A 30 -14.45 -10.24 3.08
C GLN A 30 -15.06 -10.62 1.72
N LYS A 31 -15.15 -9.66 0.79
CA LYS A 31 -15.69 -9.94 -0.56
C LYS A 31 -14.78 -10.83 -1.37
N LEU A 32 -13.48 -10.58 -1.32
CA LEU A 32 -12.49 -11.41 -2.01
C LEU A 32 -12.48 -12.82 -1.45
N GLN A 33 -12.64 -12.96 -0.13
CA GLN A 33 -12.73 -14.25 0.52
C GLN A 33 -13.95 -15.05 0.05
N LEU A 34 -15.12 -14.40 -0.01
CA LEU A 34 -16.36 -15.02 -0.51
C LEU A 34 -16.28 -15.34 -2.00
N LEU A 35 -15.74 -14.40 -2.81
CA LEU A 35 -15.61 -14.57 -4.26
C LEU A 35 -14.77 -15.80 -4.63
N TRP A 36 -13.67 -16.01 -3.89
CA TRP A 36 -12.75 -17.13 -4.16
C TRP A 36 -13.03 -18.37 -3.32
N ASN A 37 -14.08 -18.34 -2.48
CA ASN A 37 -14.44 -19.43 -1.56
C ASN A 37 -13.22 -19.98 -0.82
N SER A 38 -12.35 -19.07 -0.35
CA SER A 38 -11.09 -19.40 0.28
C SER A 38 -11.26 -19.62 1.77
N THR A 39 -10.50 -20.59 2.34
CA THR A 39 -10.50 -20.83 3.78
C THR A 39 -9.85 -19.65 4.53
N ASP A 40 -10.28 -19.39 5.76
CA ASP A 40 -9.77 -18.27 6.59
C ASP A 40 -8.25 -18.28 6.70
N ILE A 41 -7.65 -19.46 6.89
CA ILE A 41 -6.20 -19.61 7.03
C ILE A 41 -5.50 -19.24 5.71
N PHE A 42 -5.95 -19.78 4.58
CA PHE A 42 -5.34 -19.47 3.28
C PHE A 42 -5.52 -18.00 2.92
N HIS A 43 -6.72 -17.45 3.11
CA HIS A 43 -7.01 -16.05 2.81
C HIS A 43 -6.14 -15.11 3.63
N GLY A 44 -6.09 -15.28 4.95
CA GLY A 44 -5.29 -14.45 5.84
C GLY A 44 -3.78 -14.59 5.61
N SER A 45 -3.26 -15.82 5.51
CA SER A 45 -1.82 -16.06 5.46
C SER A 45 -1.20 -15.86 4.06
N VAL A 46 -1.96 -16.12 2.99
CA VAL A 46 -1.46 -16.00 1.62
C VAL A 46 -2.00 -14.74 0.95
N VAL A 47 -3.32 -14.55 0.89
CA VAL A 47 -3.90 -13.45 0.11
C VAL A 47 -3.61 -12.11 0.77
N MET A 48 -3.92 -11.98 2.07
CA MET A 48 -3.76 -10.71 2.80
C MET A 48 -2.34 -10.45 3.25
N ALA A 49 -1.65 -11.47 3.79
CA ALA A 49 -0.30 -11.30 4.33
C ALA A 49 0.78 -11.15 3.25
N MET A 50 0.50 -11.44 1.96
CA MET A 50 1.54 -11.43 0.93
C MET A 50 2.13 -10.03 0.70
N ALA A 51 1.34 -8.96 0.84
CA ALA A 51 1.86 -7.59 0.81
C ALA A 51 2.82 -7.31 1.97
N LEU A 52 2.53 -7.83 3.17
CA LEU A 52 3.42 -7.69 4.34
C LEU A 52 4.72 -8.46 4.15
N TRP A 53 4.67 -9.68 3.61
CA TRP A 53 5.88 -10.43 3.25
C TRP A 53 6.72 -9.69 2.22
N GLY A 54 6.10 -9.12 1.20
CA GLY A 54 6.77 -8.25 0.23
C GLY A 54 7.44 -7.04 0.90
N THR A 55 6.76 -6.42 1.86
CA THR A 55 7.28 -5.27 2.62
C THR A 55 8.52 -5.66 3.44
N VAL A 56 8.51 -6.81 4.09
CA VAL A 56 9.68 -7.32 4.83
C VAL A 56 10.86 -7.53 3.89
N VAL A 57 10.67 -8.19 2.76
CA VAL A 57 11.71 -8.40 1.75
C VAL A 57 12.22 -7.06 1.20
N GLY A 58 11.31 -6.14 0.86
CA GLY A 58 11.64 -4.80 0.39
C GLY A 58 12.43 -3.98 1.41
N ALA A 59 12.08 -4.08 2.70
CA ALA A 59 12.80 -3.40 3.78
C ALA A 59 14.21 -3.98 4.00
N ILE A 60 14.39 -5.29 3.93
CA ILE A 60 15.71 -5.92 4.10
C ILE A 60 16.64 -5.55 2.93
N PHE A 61 16.17 -5.68 1.71
CA PHE A 61 16.99 -5.52 0.51
C PHE A 61 16.98 -4.12 -0.09
N GLY A 62 16.03 -3.26 0.29
CA GLY A 62 15.80 -1.92 -0.29
C GLY A 62 16.98 -0.96 -0.16
N GLY A 63 17.84 -1.16 0.81
CA GLY A 63 19.07 -0.39 0.95
C GLY A 63 20.08 -0.61 -0.19
N ILE A 64 20.05 -1.77 -0.86
CA ILE A 64 20.98 -2.11 -1.95
C ILE A 64 20.71 -1.25 -3.20
N PRO A 65 19.48 -1.27 -3.79
CA PRO A 65 19.17 -0.42 -4.94
C PRO A 65 19.30 1.06 -4.59
N THR A 66 18.86 1.47 -3.39
CA THR A 66 18.96 2.85 -2.94
C THR A 66 20.39 3.40 -2.95
N ARG A 67 21.39 2.56 -2.61
CA ARG A 67 22.81 2.92 -2.65
C ARG A 67 23.41 2.81 -4.06
N LYS A 68 23.12 1.71 -4.79
CA LYS A 68 23.74 1.43 -6.10
C LYS A 68 23.18 2.29 -7.23
N ILE A 69 21.86 2.45 -7.31
CA ILE A 69 21.18 3.13 -8.43
C ILE A 69 20.89 4.59 -8.09
N GLY A 70 20.94 4.92 -6.80
CA GLY A 70 20.64 6.25 -6.28
C GLY A 70 19.15 6.43 -5.93
N ARG A 71 18.90 7.29 -4.93
CA ARG A 71 17.57 7.47 -4.30
C ARG A 71 16.48 7.86 -5.29
N LYS A 72 16.78 8.81 -6.21
CA LYS A 72 15.82 9.28 -7.19
C LYS A 72 15.34 8.19 -8.15
N LYS A 73 16.27 7.38 -8.67
CA LYS A 73 15.92 6.27 -9.57
C LYS A 73 15.17 5.17 -8.81
N THR A 74 15.56 4.91 -7.56
CA THR A 74 14.85 3.94 -6.70
C THR A 74 13.41 4.37 -6.47
N LEU A 75 13.15 5.65 -6.19
CA LEU A 75 11.78 6.18 -6.06
C LEU A 75 10.95 5.99 -7.33
N LEU A 76 11.56 6.12 -8.50
CA LEU A 76 10.89 5.86 -9.77
C LEU A 76 10.52 4.38 -9.93
N TRP A 77 11.43 3.46 -9.59
CA TRP A 77 11.15 2.03 -9.58
C TRP A 77 10.05 1.64 -8.60
N ILE A 78 10.01 2.27 -7.42
CA ILE A 78 8.94 2.11 -6.45
C ILE A 78 7.59 2.49 -7.07
N GLY A 79 7.53 3.61 -7.80
CA GLY A 79 6.32 4.03 -8.52
C GLY A 79 5.87 3.00 -9.55
N ILE A 80 6.81 2.37 -10.27
CA ILE A 80 6.51 1.29 -11.23
C ILE A 80 5.94 0.07 -10.50
N PHE A 81 6.53 -0.34 -9.36
CA PHE A 81 6.04 -1.47 -8.56
C PHE A 81 4.62 -1.22 -8.03
N TYR A 82 4.33 -0.02 -7.54
CA TYR A 82 2.97 0.35 -7.13
C TYR A 82 1.96 0.28 -8.29
N THR A 83 2.34 0.81 -9.45
CA THR A 83 1.47 0.80 -10.63
C THR A 83 1.20 -0.63 -11.12
N LEU A 84 2.25 -1.46 -11.19
CA LEU A 84 2.12 -2.87 -11.54
C LEU A 84 1.24 -3.64 -10.55
N SER A 85 1.46 -3.41 -9.25
CA SER A 85 0.66 -4.03 -8.20
C SER A 85 -0.81 -3.62 -8.31
N ALA A 86 -1.10 -2.33 -8.48
CA ALA A 86 -2.47 -1.83 -8.57
C ALA A 86 -3.21 -2.40 -9.78
N ILE A 87 -2.59 -2.33 -10.98
CA ILE A 87 -3.19 -2.85 -12.21
C ILE A 87 -3.32 -4.37 -12.13
N GLY A 88 -2.27 -5.07 -11.74
CA GLY A 88 -2.27 -6.53 -11.68
C GLY A 88 -3.25 -7.08 -10.65
N SER A 89 -3.36 -6.45 -9.47
CA SER A 89 -4.36 -6.82 -8.46
C SER A 89 -5.79 -6.56 -8.93
N ALA A 90 -6.02 -5.47 -9.67
CA ALA A 90 -7.34 -5.16 -10.23
C ALA A 90 -7.77 -6.13 -11.34
N MET A 91 -6.81 -6.71 -12.07
CA MET A 91 -7.07 -7.67 -13.15
C MET A 91 -7.00 -9.14 -12.70
N ALA A 92 -6.66 -9.40 -11.45
CA ALA A 92 -6.51 -10.76 -10.94
C ALA A 92 -7.86 -11.45 -10.81
N ASN A 93 -7.99 -12.62 -11.45
CA ASN A 93 -9.19 -13.45 -11.39
C ASN A 93 -9.08 -14.57 -10.33
N ASP A 94 -7.89 -14.85 -9.84
CA ASP A 94 -7.61 -15.90 -8.87
C ASP A 94 -6.79 -15.37 -7.67
N PRO A 95 -6.91 -15.99 -6.48
CA PRO A 95 -6.26 -15.52 -5.26
C PRO A 95 -4.73 -15.53 -5.33
N ILE A 96 -4.14 -16.47 -6.09
CA ILE A 96 -2.69 -16.59 -6.20
C ILE A 96 -2.11 -15.45 -7.03
N THR A 97 -2.70 -15.16 -8.20
CA THR A 97 -2.30 -14.03 -9.04
C THR A 97 -2.44 -12.71 -8.29
N PHE A 98 -3.53 -12.53 -7.56
CA PHE A 98 -3.72 -11.36 -6.69
C PHE A 98 -2.60 -11.25 -5.64
N ALA A 99 -2.30 -12.34 -4.93
CA ALA A 99 -1.26 -12.39 -3.91
C ALA A 99 0.14 -12.05 -4.47
N ILE A 100 0.46 -12.52 -5.68
CA ILE A 100 1.73 -12.21 -6.35
C ILE A 100 1.86 -10.70 -6.63
N PHE A 101 0.82 -10.06 -7.17
CA PHE A 101 0.85 -8.63 -7.42
C PHE A 101 0.90 -7.82 -6.12
N ARG A 102 0.22 -8.26 -5.08
CA ARG A 102 0.32 -7.67 -3.74
C ARG A 102 1.72 -7.81 -3.14
N PHE A 103 2.40 -8.92 -3.38
CA PHE A 103 3.80 -9.10 -2.97
C PHE A 103 4.73 -8.11 -3.67
N ILE A 104 4.57 -7.91 -4.99
CA ILE A 104 5.35 -6.93 -5.77
C ILE A 104 5.12 -5.51 -5.23
N GLY A 105 3.86 -5.14 -4.95
CA GLY A 105 3.53 -3.87 -4.30
C GLY A 105 4.18 -3.73 -2.94
N GLY A 106 4.12 -4.78 -2.13
CA GLY A 106 4.77 -4.86 -0.83
C GLY A 106 6.28 -4.58 -0.89
N ILE A 107 6.99 -5.15 -1.87
CA ILE A 107 8.41 -4.84 -2.08
C ILE A 107 8.60 -3.33 -2.30
N GLY A 108 7.76 -2.70 -3.13
CA GLY A 108 7.77 -1.25 -3.33
C GLY A 108 7.55 -0.47 -2.03
N VAL A 109 6.59 -0.91 -1.21
CA VAL A 109 6.29 -0.36 0.13
C VAL A 109 7.53 -0.42 1.02
N GLY A 110 8.17 -1.59 1.15
CA GLY A 110 9.35 -1.78 1.99
C GLY A 110 10.54 -0.93 1.56
N ILE A 111 10.81 -0.86 0.25
CA ILE A 111 11.89 -0.01 -0.30
C ILE A 111 11.58 1.48 -0.06
N SER A 112 10.31 1.89 -0.19
CA SER A 112 9.90 3.29 -0.04
C SER A 112 10.14 3.82 1.38
N GLY A 113 9.94 2.98 2.39
CA GLY A 113 10.19 3.30 3.79
C GLY A 113 11.65 3.68 4.10
N ILE A 114 12.59 3.21 3.28
CA ILE A 114 14.02 3.54 3.38
C ILE A 114 14.39 4.67 2.40
N ALA A 115 14.01 4.54 1.14
CA ALA A 115 14.46 5.42 0.07
C ALA A 115 13.89 6.84 0.17
N ALA A 116 12.61 7.00 0.55
CA ALA A 116 11.97 8.30 0.57
C ALA A 116 12.47 9.20 1.73
N PRO A 117 12.53 8.75 3.00
CA PRO A 117 13.12 9.55 4.08
C PRO A 117 14.61 9.84 3.84
N ALA A 118 15.38 8.87 3.31
CA ALA A 118 16.78 9.07 2.97
C ALA A 118 16.94 10.17 1.90
N TYR A 119 16.17 10.12 0.83
CA TYR A 119 16.20 11.14 -0.21
C TYR A 119 15.84 12.53 0.35
N ILE A 120 14.76 12.62 1.13
CA ILE A 120 14.33 13.88 1.74
C ILE A 120 15.43 14.43 2.65
N SER A 121 16.06 13.57 3.47
CA SER A 121 17.11 14.00 4.41
C SER A 121 18.37 14.52 3.71
N GLU A 122 18.70 13.98 2.53
CA GLU A 122 19.85 14.40 1.72
C GLU A 122 19.65 15.75 1.03
N ILE A 123 18.44 16.01 0.53
CA ILE A 123 18.14 17.25 -0.19
C ILE A 123 17.70 18.40 0.74
N ALA A 124 17.28 18.08 1.96
CA ALA A 124 16.74 19.04 2.90
C ALA A 124 17.84 19.86 3.60
N PRO A 125 17.67 21.20 3.68
CA PRO A 125 18.56 22.03 4.51
C PRO A 125 18.56 21.56 5.97
N ALA A 126 19.72 21.63 6.63
CA ALA A 126 19.88 21.17 8.01
C ALA A 126 18.81 21.72 8.96
N LYS A 127 18.45 23.00 8.83
CA LYS A 127 17.45 23.70 9.67
C LYS A 127 16.02 23.13 9.51
N SER A 128 15.67 22.55 8.37
CA SER A 128 14.31 22.06 8.08
C SER A 128 14.23 20.56 7.84
N ARG A 129 15.34 19.83 7.93
CA ARG A 129 15.45 18.40 7.61
C ARG A 129 14.44 17.56 8.38
N GLY A 130 14.39 17.68 9.70
CA GLY A 130 13.45 16.91 10.52
C GLY A 130 11.99 17.18 10.15
N ARG A 131 11.65 18.44 9.89
CA ARG A 131 10.29 18.82 9.46
C ARG A 131 9.91 18.24 8.10
N LEU A 132 10.83 18.22 7.13
CA LEU A 132 10.57 17.68 5.81
C LEU A 132 10.52 16.16 5.81
N VAL A 133 11.33 15.49 6.62
CA VAL A 133 11.22 14.03 6.83
C VAL A 133 9.91 13.69 7.56
N GLY A 134 9.50 14.51 8.53
CA GLY A 134 8.21 14.35 9.21
C GLY A 134 7.00 14.44 8.26
N LEU A 135 7.11 15.17 7.12
CA LEU A 135 6.06 15.18 6.09
C LEU A 135 5.83 13.80 5.46
N TYR A 136 6.85 12.96 5.33
CA TYR A 136 6.68 11.59 4.85
C TYR A 136 5.76 10.81 5.80
N GLN A 137 6.03 10.90 7.10
CA GLN A 137 5.23 10.21 8.13
C GLN A 137 3.81 10.79 8.22
N PHE A 138 3.67 12.10 8.11
CA PHE A 138 2.36 12.76 8.06
C PHE A 138 1.54 12.27 6.86
N ASN A 139 2.14 12.24 5.67
CA ASN A 139 1.47 11.75 4.45
C ASN A 139 1.09 10.27 4.56
N LEU A 140 1.88 9.45 5.25
CA LEU A 140 1.54 8.05 5.52
C LEU A 140 0.22 7.96 6.30
N VAL A 141 0.09 8.73 7.38
CA VAL A 141 -1.13 8.77 8.19
C VAL A 141 -2.32 9.31 7.38
N VAL A 142 -2.10 10.36 6.58
CA VAL A 142 -3.13 10.89 5.67
C VAL A 142 -3.57 9.83 4.64
N GLY A 143 -2.62 9.04 4.11
CA GLY A 143 -2.93 7.93 3.21
C GLY A 143 -3.83 6.88 3.86
N ILE A 144 -3.54 6.49 5.10
CA ILE A 144 -4.37 5.58 5.91
C ILE A 144 -5.78 6.16 6.08
N LEU A 145 -5.87 7.44 6.47
CA LEU A 145 -7.17 8.10 6.69
C LEU A 145 -8.01 8.14 5.41
N ILE A 146 -7.40 8.48 4.27
CA ILE A 146 -8.08 8.53 2.99
C ILE A 146 -8.49 7.12 2.53
N ALA A 147 -7.70 6.08 2.80
CA ALA A 147 -8.08 4.71 2.52
C ALA A 147 -9.33 4.28 3.31
N PHE A 148 -9.39 4.58 4.61
CA PHE A 148 -10.59 4.32 5.41
C PHE A 148 -11.81 5.09 4.89
N LEU A 149 -11.63 6.38 4.57
CA LEU A 149 -12.71 7.20 4.03
C LEU A 149 -13.21 6.66 2.68
N SER A 150 -12.32 6.26 1.78
CA SER A 150 -12.69 5.67 0.49
C SER A 150 -13.45 4.35 0.67
N ASN A 151 -13.00 3.48 1.59
CA ASN A 151 -13.68 2.24 1.90
C ASN A 151 -15.08 2.50 2.47
N TYR A 152 -15.23 3.47 3.37
CA TYR A 152 -16.52 3.87 3.93
C TYR A 152 -17.47 4.39 2.85
N LEU A 153 -17.01 5.30 1.99
CA LEU A 153 -17.83 5.85 0.91
C LEU A 153 -18.24 4.77 -0.10
N LEU A 154 -17.34 3.88 -0.47
CA LEU A 154 -17.64 2.78 -1.39
C LEU A 154 -18.61 1.78 -0.77
N SER A 155 -18.54 1.52 0.52
CA SER A 155 -19.51 0.66 1.22
C SER A 155 -20.91 1.27 1.23
N GLY A 156 -21.01 2.60 1.38
CA GLY A 156 -22.29 3.33 1.40
C GLY A 156 -22.95 3.48 0.03
N LEU A 157 -22.18 3.44 -1.06
CA LEU A 157 -22.70 3.58 -2.43
C LEU A 157 -23.29 2.28 -3.03
N GLY A 158 -23.42 1.21 -2.24
CA GLY A 158 -24.01 -0.05 -2.70
C GLY A 158 -23.12 -0.83 -3.68
N ALA A 159 -21.95 -0.31 -4.08
CA ALA A 159 -20.91 -1.07 -4.77
C ALA A 159 -20.43 -2.25 -3.92
N VAL A 160 -20.81 -2.25 -2.64
CA VAL A 160 -20.61 -3.28 -1.63
C VAL A 160 -21.94 -3.56 -0.93
N SER A 161 -23.01 -3.85 -1.66
CA SER A 161 -24.28 -4.22 -1.05
C SER A 161 -24.21 -5.60 -0.40
N TYR A 162 -23.85 -5.65 0.87
CA TYR A 162 -24.02 -6.84 1.71
C TYR A 162 -25.44 -6.99 2.24
N THR A 163 -26.36 -6.04 1.97
CA THR A 163 -27.70 -6.03 2.53
C THR A 163 -28.63 -7.07 1.91
N HIS A 164 -28.22 -7.81 0.88
CA HIS A 164 -29.02 -8.87 0.26
C HIS A 164 -28.45 -10.28 0.41
N LEU A 165 -27.37 -10.48 1.16
CA LEU A 165 -27.10 -11.77 1.75
C LEU A 165 -28.00 -11.89 3.00
N THR A 166 -29.28 -12.11 2.79
CA THR A 166 -30.11 -12.73 3.80
C THR A 166 -29.42 -14.05 4.13
N LEU A 167 -28.80 -14.09 5.31
CA LEU A 167 -28.45 -15.35 5.93
C LEU A 167 -29.70 -16.23 5.85
N PRO A 168 -29.65 -17.43 5.28
CA PRO A 168 -30.75 -18.35 5.46
C PRO A 168 -30.79 -18.60 6.97
N THR A 169 -31.79 -18.00 7.63
CA THR A 169 -32.17 -18.37 8.97
C THR A 169 -32.66 -19.80 8.87
N THR A 170 -31.74 -20.76 8.97
CA THR A 170 -32.14 -22.13 9.30
C THR A 170 -32.63 -22.10 10.73
N PRO A 171 -33.94 -22.34 10.97
CA PRO A 171 -34.38 -22.54 12.34
C PRO A 171 -33.70 -23.79 12.84
N TYR A 172 -32.90 -23.67 13.88
CA TYR A 172 -32.44 -24.82 14.63
C TYR A 172 -33.67 -25.38 15.33
N VAL A 173 -34.16 -26.54 14.85
CA VAL A 173 -35.02 -27.43 15.61
C VAL A 173 -34.17 -28.44 16.35
#